data_57fb49d6560d170497ff8f96271f86e7
#
_entry.id   57fb49d6560d170497ff8f96271f86e7
#
_cell.length_a   1.000
_cell.length_b   1.000
_cell.length_c   1.000
_cell.angle_alpha   90.00
_cell.angle_beta   90.00
_cell.angle_gamma   90.00
#
_symmetry.space_group_name_H-M   'P 1'
#
loop_
_entity.id
_entity.type
_entity.pdbx_description
1 polymer ?
#
loop_
_entity_poly.entity_id
_entity_poly.type
_entity_poly.pdbx_seq_one_letter_code
_entity_poly.pdbx_strand_id
1 'polypeptide(L)'
;PQDPESHRRTLYSEVSRLEVNKMLALFDFPDPNVHAERRTTTTTALQKLFVLNSPFMLEQAKDLAENICSQAGTPAAQQSAGVADRIAGMLRLAYARDPSPAEADALVAFALSSVASGKSDSEQATEVSPEIWQQIAHVLLASNELLFVD
;
A
#
# COMPACT_ATOMS: atom_id res chain seq x y z
N PRO A 1 -9.34 16.48 17.67
CA PRO A 1 -8.59 16.58 16.44
C PRO A 1 -7.71 15.34 16.34
N GLN A 2 -7.98 14.47 15.37
CA GLN A 2 -7.13 13.32 15.13
C GLN A 2 -5.82 13.86 14.57
N ASP A 3 -4.74 13.52 15.25
CA ASP A 3 -3.41 13.82 14.80
C ASP A 3 -3.17 13.09 13.46
N PRO A 4 -2.97 13.81 12.35
CA PRO A 4 -2.73 13.18 11.05
C PRO A 4 -1.45 12.33 11.02
N GLU A 5 -0.54 12.54 11.95
CA GLU A 5 0.70 11.75 12.11
C GLU A 5 0.53 10.49 12.98
N SER A 6 -0.69 10.23 13.47
CA SER A 6 -0.94 9.04 14.29
C SER A 6 -1.09 7.78 13.45
N HIS A 7 -0.10 6.92 13.44
CA HIS A 7 -0.12 5.58 12.81
C HIS A 7 -0.86 4.51 13.64
N ARG A 8 -1.64 4.93 14.65
CA ARG A 8 -2.41 3.98 15.46
C ARG A 8 -3.59 3.42 14.68
N ARG A 9 -3.87 2.14 14.91
CA ARG A 9 -5.08 1.50 14.34
C ARG A 9 -6.31 2.29 14.78
N THR A 10 -7.24 2.50 13.86
CA THR A 10 -8.50 3.26 14.06
C THR A 10 -9.30 2.83 15.29
N LEU A 11 -9.17 1.57 15.70
CA LEU A 11 -9.80 1.04 16.92
C LEU A 11 -9.40 1.81 18.19
N TYR A 12 -8.23 2.42 18.22
CA TYR A 12 -7.71 3.19 19.36
C TYR A 12 -7.90 4.70 19.18
N SER A 13 -8.57 5.11 18.11
CA SER A 13 -8.85 6.53 17.85
C SER A 13 -10.08 6.99 18.61
N GLU A 14 -10.06 8.24 19.05
CA GLU A 14 -11.23 8.89 19.63
C GLU A 14 -12.30 9.09 18.54
N VAL A 15 -13.51 8.65 18.81
CA VAL A 15 -14.68 8.87 17.95
C VAL A 15 -15.57 9.92 18.59
N SER A 16 -15.59 11.13 18.03
CA SER A 16 -16.53 12.17 18.44
C SER A 16 -17.92 11.94 17.86
N ARG A 17 -18.94 12.03 18.71
CA ARG A 17 -20.34 11.96 18.25
C ARG A 17 -20.78 13.23 17.51
N LEU A 18 -20.10 14.34 17.74
CA LEU A 18 -20.42 15.63 17.12
C LEU A 18 -19.78 15.77 15.73
N GLU A 19 -18.62 15.15 15.55
CA GLU A 19 -17.87 15.24 14.29
C GLU A 19 -17.19 13.89 14.01
N VAL A 20 -17.77 13.14 13.09
CA VAL A 20 -17.17 11.89 12.61
C VAL A 20 -16.02 12.21 11.65
N ASN A 21 -14.91 11.50 11.82
CA ASN A 21 -13.77 11.64 10.90
C ASN A 21 -14.20 11.37 9.45
N LYS A 22 -13.81 12.26 8.54
CA LYS A 22 -14.21 12.20 7.12
C LYS A 22 -13.79 10.90 6.43
N MET A 23 -12.62 10.36 6.79
CA MET A 23 -12.16 9.07 6.27
C MET A 23 -13.06 7.93 6.74
N LEU A 24 -13.43 7.91 8.02
CA LEU A 24 -14.34 6.89 8.57
C LEU A 24 -15.72 6.97 7.91
N ALA A 25 -16.25 8.19 7.75
CA ALA A 25 -17.53 8.41 7.07
C ALA A 25 -17.49 7.95 5.61
N LEU A 26 -16.34 8.12 4.93
CA LEU A 26 -16.14 7.65 3.56
C LEU A 26 -16.20 6.12 3.45
N PHE A 27 -15.77 5.40 4.48
CA PHE A 27 -15.75 3.93 4.54
C PHE A 27 -16.89 3.34 5.40
N ASP A 28 -18.08 3.92 5.28
CA ASP A 28 -19.32 3.41 5.87
C ASP A 28 -19.25 3.21 7.39
N PHE A 29 -18.54 4.09 8.10
CA PHE A 29 -18.56 4.09 9.55
C PHE A 29 -19.97 4.45 10.02
N PRO A 30 -20.60 3.66 10.93
CA PRO A 30 -21.94 3.92 11.39
C PRO A 30 -22.02 5.25 12.14
N ASP A 31 -23.16 5.95 11.99
CA ASP A 31 -23.43 7.16 12.76
C ASP A 31 -23.47 6.81 14.27
N PRO A 32 -22.60 7.43 15.09
CA PRO A 32 -22.53 7.12 16.52
C PRO A 32 -23.76 7.57 17.31
N ASN A 33 -24.67 8.34 16.69
CA ASN A 33 -25.90 8.82 17.30
C ASN A 33 -27.12 7.96 16.98
N VAL A 34 -27.02 7.01 16.05
CA VAL A 34 -28.13 6.17 15.59
C VAL A 34 -27.80 4.70 15.81
N HIS A 35 -28.80 3.94 16.28
CA HIS A 35 -28.65 2.50 16.38
C HIS A 35 -28.61 1.87 14.99
N ALA A 36 -27.50 1.22 14.66
CA ALA A 36 -27.33 0.51 13.40
C ALA A 36 -27.56 -0.99 13.64
N GLU A 37 -28.65 -1.55 13.14
CA GLU A 37 -28.92 -2.99 13.20
C GLU A 37 -27.93 -3.81 12.38
N ARG A 38 -27.44 -3.24 11.27
CA ARG A 38 -26.51 -3.86 10.36
C ARG A 38 -25.56 -2.82 9.78
N ARG A 39 -24.29 -3.20 9.57
CA ARG A 39 -23.35 -2.39 8.80
C ARG A 39 -23.77 -2.38 7.33
N THR A 40 -23.85 -1.18 6.77
CA THR A 40 -23.93 -0.99 5.33
C THR A 40 -22.51 -1.06 4.79
N THR A 41 -22.28 -1.80 3.73
CA THR A 41 -21.01 -1.81 2.99
C THR A 41 -21.29 -1.30 1.61
N THR A 42 -20.63 -0.22 1.22
CA THR A 42 -20.75 0.36 -0.12
C THR A 42 -19.41 0.37 -0.82
N THR A 43 -19.43 0.29 -2.13
CA THR A 43 -18.26 0.49 -2.98
C THR A 43 -18.51 1.71 -3.84
N THR A 44 -17.88 2.82 -3.50
CA THR A 44 -18.06 4.08 -4.17
C THR A 44 -16.81 4.51 -4.93
N ALA A 45 -17.00 5.32 -5.99
CA ALA A 45 -15.89 5.93 -6.71
C ALA A 45 -15.01 6.82 -5.81
N LEU A 46 -15.62 7.47 -4.80
CA LEU A 46 -14.90 8.31 -3.85
C LEU A 46 -13.94 7.49 -2.96
N GLN A 47 -14.35 6.29 -2.53
CA GLN A 47 -13.47 5.38 -1.80
C GLN A 47 -12.25 5.00 -2.65
N LYS A 48 -12.45 4.68 -3.93
CA LYS A 48 -11.34 4.39 -4.85
C LYS A 48 -10.44 5.59 -5.09
N LEU A 49 -11.00 6.78 -5.28
CA LEU A 49 -10.22 8.00 -5.40
C LEU A 49 -9.40 8.32 -4.15
N PHE A 50 -9.95 8.05 -2.97
CA PHE A 50 -9.22 8.19 -1.72
C PHE A 50 -7.99 7.27 -1.69
N VAL A 51 -8.18 6.00 -2.00
CA VAL A 51 -7.08 5.01 -1.99
C VAL A 51 -5.99 5.37 -3.01
N LEU A 52 -6.38 5.90 -4.17
CA LEU A 52 -5.42 6.27 -5.21
C LEU A 52 -4.69 7.60 -4.97
N ASN A 53 -5.29 8.54 -4.24
CA ASN A 53 -4.78 9.91 -4.21
C ASN A 53 -4.52 10.46 -2.79
N SER A 54 -4.92 9.75 -1.72
CA SER A 54 -4.77 10.32 -0.39
C SER A 54 -3.30 10.31 0.05
N PRO A 55 -2.83 11.39 0.69
CA PRO A 55 -1.49 11.44 1.27
C PRO A 55 -1.23 10.28 2.23
N PHE A 56 -2.24 9.90 3.02
CA PHE A 56 -2.17 8.75 3.92
C PHE A 56 -1.81 7.44 3.20
N MET A 57 -2.46 7.13 2.07
CA MET A 57 -2.17 5.91 1.31
C MET A 57 -0.79 5.96 0.66
N LEU A 58 -0.37 7.13 0.20
CA LEU A 58 0.98 7.32 -0.37
C LEU A 58 2.07 7.15 0.70
N GLU A 59 1.82 7.62 1.91
CA GLU A 59 2.73 7.44 3.04
C GLU A 59 2.82 5.97 3.47
N GLN A 60 1.68 5.28 3.59
CA GLN A 60 1.66 3.84 3.87
C GLN A 60 2.38 3.01 2.79
N ALA A 61 2.26 3.41 1.52
CA ALA A 61 2.99 2.76 0.43
C ALA A 61 4.50 2.98 0.55
N LYS A 62 4.92 4.17 0.96
CA LYS A 62 6.32 4.49 1.23
C LYS A 62 6.85 3.65 2.39
N ASP A 63 6.13 3.62 3.51
CA ASP A 63 6.52 2.84 4.70
C ASP A 63 6.65 1.34 4.39
N LEU A 64 5.71 0.79 3.60
CA LEU A 64 5.78 -0.61 3.15
C LEU A 64 7.01 -0.86 2.30
N ALA A 65 7.31 0.03 1.36
CA ALA A 65 8.49 -0.08 0.50
C ALA A 65 9.79 0.01 1.31
N GLU A 66 9.89 0.96 2.23
CA GLU A 66 11.07 1.14 3.10
C GLU A 66 11.26 -0.07 4.02
N ASN A 67 10.19 -0.62 4.58
CA ASN A 67 10.23 -1.81 5.43
C ASN A 67 10.84 -3.00 4.68
N ILE A 68 10.34 -3.27 3.48
CA ILE A 68 10.86 -4.37 2.65
C ILE A 68 12.31 -4.13 2.21
N CYS A 69 12.65 -2.90 1.85
CA CYS A 69 14.02 -2.57 1.46
C CYS A 69 14.99 -2.69 2.63
N SER A 70 14.58 -2.33 3.85
CA SER A 70 15.41 -2.43 5.05
C SER A 70 15.62 -3.88 5.52
N GLN A 71 14.65 -4.75 5.31
CA GLN A 71 14.75 -6.18 5.66
C GLN A 71 15.65 -6.97 4.71
N ALA A 72 15.83 -6.50 3.47
CA ALA A 72 16.72 -7.10 2.49
C ALA A 72 18.19 -6.69 2.76
N GLY A 73 18.74 -7.19 3.87
CA GLY A 73 20.13 -6.92 4.25
C GLY A 73 21.13 -7.45 3.24
N THR A 74 21.79 -6.58 2.55
CA THR A 74 23.03 -6.55 1.77
C THR A 74 22.82 -6.11 0.30
N PRO A 75 23.71 -5.25 -0.22
CA PRO A 75 23.68 -4.77 -1.61
C PRO A 75 23.80 -5.86 -2.67
N ALA A 76 24.30 -7.04 -2.31
CA ALA A 76 24.46 -8.17 -3.22
C ALA A 76 23.17 -8.92 -3.57
N ALA A 77 22.05 -8.69 -2.82
CA ALA A 77 20.74 -9.31 -3.08
C ALA A 77 19.91 -8.55 -4.13
N GLN A 78 20.49 -7.57 -4.81
CA GLN A 78 19.79 -6.68 -5.74
C GLN A 78 19.71 -7.21 -7.18
N GLN A 79 20.20 -8.41 -7.42
CA GLN A 79 20.00 -9.12 -8.69
C GLN A 79 18.53 -9.57 -8.82
N SER A 80 18.10 -10.01 -9.98
CA SER A 80 16.71 -10.37 -10.29
C SER A 80 16.02 -11.26 -9.24
N ALA A 81 16.77 -12.17 -8.61
CA ALA A 81 16.28 -13.00 -7.51
C ALA A 81 15.88 -12.16 -6.28
N GLY A 82 16.67 -11.15 -5.93
CA GLY A 82 16.34 -10.24 -4.82
C GLY A 82 15.12 -9.35 -5.08
N VAL A 83 14.85 -9.00 -6.34
CA VAL A 83 13.63 -8.26 -6.72
C VAL A 83 12.39 -9.13 -6.52
N ALA A 84 12.44 -10.38 -6.95
CA ALA A 84 11.34 -11.33 -6.79
C ALA A 84 11.03 -11.59 -5.30
N ASP A 85 12.06 -11.76 -4.48
CA ASP A 85 11.89 -11.99 -3.04
C ASP A 85 11.26 -10.78 -2.32
N ARG A 86 11.66 -9.56 -2.70
CA ARG A 86 11.06 -8.33 -2.18
C ARG A 86 9.59 -8.20 -2.56
N ILE A 87 9.25 -8.49 -3.82
CA ILE A 87 7.86 -8.50 -4.30
C ILE A 87 7.04 -9.55 -3.54
N ALA A 88 7.57 -10.75 -3.36
CA ALA A 88 6.91 -11.78 -2.56
C ALA A 88 6.71 -11.34 -1.11
N GLY A 89 7.70 -10.67 -0.53
CA GLY A 89 7.60 -10.07 0.81
C GLY A 89 6.49 -9.04 0.93
N MET A 90 6.36 -8.14 -0.06
CA MET A 90 5.28 -7.15 -0.10
C MET A 90 3.90 -7.80 -0.16
N LEU A 91 3.72 -8.82 -1.02
CA LEU A 91 2.44 -9.52 -1.15
C LEU A 91 2.08 -10.31 0.12
N ARG A 92 3.08 -10.95 0.77
CA ARG A 92 2.84 -11.61 2.06
C ARG A 92 2.41 -10.63 3.15
N LEU A 93 3.01 -9.44 3.19
CA LEU A 93 2.62 -8.41 4.17
C LEU A 93 1.25 -7.80 3.86
N ALA A 94 0.94 -7.56 2.57
CA ALA A 94 -0.31 -6.92 2.17
C ALA A 94 -1.50 -7.91 2.19
N TYR A 95 -1.30 -9.14 1.69
CA TYR A 95 -2.39 -10.09 1.43
C TYR A 95 -2.30 -11.38 2.25
N ALA A 96 -1.25 -11.53 3.06
CA ALA A 96 -0.99 -12.73 3.86
C ALA A 96 -0.90 -14.03 3.01
N ARG A 97 -0.54 -13.93 1.73
CA ARG A 97 -0.35 -15.05 0.81
C ARG A 97 0.90 -14.90 -0.06
N ASP A 98 1.34 -15.98 -0.66
CA ASP A 98 2.38 -15.94 -1.68
C ASP A 98 1.82 -15.41 -3.03
N PRO A 99 2.65 -14.74 -3.86
CA PRO A 99 2.26 -14.32 -5.18
C PRO A 99 1.97 -15.53 -6.08
N SER A 100 1.01 -15.40 -6.97
CA SER A 100 0.91 -16.31 -8.11
C SER A 100 2.09 -16.08 -9.07
N PRO A 101 2.49 -17.09 -9.87
CA PRO A 101 3.59 -16.93 -10.83
C PRO A 101 3.37 -15.73 -11.78
N ALA A 102 2.13 -15.55 -12.27
CA ALA A 102 1.80 -14.46 -13.18
C ALA A 102 1.91 -13.07 -12.52
N GLU A 103 1.51 -12.93 -11.25
CA GLU A 103 1.66 -11.69 -10.50
C GLU A 103 3.14 -11.36 -10.23
N ALA A 104 3.91 -12.38 -9.82
CA ALA A 104 5.34 -12.22 -9.58
C ALA A 104 6.06 -11.78 -10.87
N ASP A 105 5.81 -12.46 -11.98
CA ASP A 105 6.42 -12.16 -13.27
C ASP A 105 6.05 -10.75 -13.76
N ALA A 106 4.80 -10.33 -13.62
CA ALA A 106 4.34 -9.01 -14.04
C ALA A 106 5.00 -7.89 -13.21
N LEU A 107 5.07 -8.04 -11.89
CA LEU A 107 5.66 -7.05 -10.99
C LEU A 107 7.19 -7.00 -11.15
N VAL A 108 7.85 -8.14 -11.33
CA VAL A 108 9.29 -8.19 -11.63
C VAL A 108 9.59 -7.52 -12.96
N ALA A 109 8.81 -7.81 -14.01
CA ALA A 109 8.96 -7.18 -15.31
C ALA A 109 8.78 -5.66 -15.22
N PHE A 110 7.79 -5.18 -14.46
CA PHE A 110 7.59 -3.75 -14.22
C PHE A 110 8.79 -3.12 -13.51
N ALA A 111 9.27 -3.73 -12.42
CA ALA A 111 10.42 -3.23 -11.67
C ALA A 111 11.68 -3.14 -12.54
N LEU A 112 11.95 -4.16 -13.35
CA LEU A 112 13.13 -4.21 -14.23
C LEU A 112 13.00 -3.29 -15.45
N SER A 113 11.80 -3.09 -16.00
CA SER A 113 11.57 -2.18 -17.13
C SER A 113 11.86 -0.73 -16.76
N SER A 114 11.62 -0.35 -15.51
CA SER A 114 11.91 0.99 -15.02
C SER A 114 13.42 1.24 -14.90
N VAL A 115 14.21 0.22 -14.56
CA VAL A 115 15.68 0.31 -14.56
C VAL A 115 16.20 0.53 -15.98
N ALA A 116 15.63 -0.17 -16.97
CA ALA A 116 16.04 -0.05 -18.37
C ALA A 116 15.64 1.30 -19.01
N SER A 117 14.56 1.93 -18.51
CA SER A 117 14.06 3.22 -19.02
C SER A 117 14.72 4.43 -18.37
N GLY A 118 15.39 4.25 -17.25
CA GLY A 118 16.09 5.29 -16.52
C GLY A 118 17.36 5.69 -17.26
N LYS A 119 17.26 6.71 -18.11
CA LYS A 119 18.43 7.46 -18.62
C LYS A 119 19.03 8.27 -17.47
N SER A 120 19.76 7.65 -16.57
CA SER A 120 20.65 8.41 -15.71
C SER A 120 22.07 8.31 -16.24
N ASP A 121 22.72 9.46 -16.42
CA ASP A 121 24.11 9.63 -16.89
C ASP A 121 25.17 9.07 -15.92
N SER A 122 24.82 8.13 -15.08
CA SER A 122 25.74 7.47 -14.16
C SER A 122 25.73 5.95 -14.38
N GLU A 123 26.91 5.40 -14.63
CA GLU A 123 27.24 3.99 -14.89
C GLU A 123 26.89 2.98 -13.77
N GLN A 124 25.94 3.29 -12.85
CA GLN A 124 25.59 2.46 -11.71
C GLN A 124 24.10 2.18 -11.54
N ALA A 125 23.29 2.25 -12.62
CA ALA A 125 21.85 1.94 -12.54
C ALA A 125 21.58 0.43 -12.54
N THR A 126 22.04 -0.28 -11.52
CA THR A 126 21.71 -1.70 -11.32
C THR A 126 20.61 -1.92 -10.27
N GLU A 127 20.13 -0.85 -9.63
CA GLU A 127 19.15 -0.91 -8.56
C GLU A 127 17.79 -0.35 -8.98
N VAL A 128 16.73 -1.05 -8.57
CA VAL A 128 15.35 -0.52 -8.66
C VAL A 128 15.24 0.66 -7.72
N SER A 129 14.81 1.82 -8.22
CA SER A 129 14.73 3.04 -7.41
C SER A 129 13.66 2.93 -6.31
N PRO A 130 13.83 3.67 -5.20
CA PRO A 130 12.85 3.69 -4.11
C PRO A 130 11.44 4.09 -4.56
N GLU A 131 11.35 4.98 -5.56
CA GLU A 131 10.08 5.43 -6.12
C GLU A 131 9.32 4.30 -6.79
N ILE A 132 10.02 3.38 -7.45
CA ILE A 132 9.41 2.21 -8.09
C ILE A 132 8.87 1.24 -7.03
N TRP A 133 9.64 1.03 -5.96
CA TRP A 133 9.16 0.22 -4.83
C TRP A 133 7.91 0.82 -4.18
N GLN A 134 7.87 2.15 -4.03
CA GLN A 134 6.69 2.86 -3.54
C GLN A 134 5.50 2.72 -4.50
N GLN A 135 5.73 2.79 -5.82
CA GLN A 135 4.66 2.58 -6.81
C GLN A 135 4.09 1.17 -6.74
N ILE A 136 4.94 0.14 -6.65
CA ILE A 136 4.51 -1.26 -6.49
C ILE A 136 3.69 -1.40 -5.20
N ALA A 137 4.20 -0.90 -4.08
CA ALA A 137 3.49 -0.92 -2.81
C ALA A 137 2.12 -0.22 -2.91
N HIS A 138 2.06 0.94 -3.56
CA HIS A 138 0.80 1.67 -3.74
C HIS A 138 -0.21 0.90 -4.59
N VAL A 139 0.21 0.26 -5.67
CA VAL A 139 -0.66 -0.61 -6.48
C VAL A 139 -1.23 -1.75 -5.66
N LEU A 140 -0.41 -2.40 -4.83
CA LEU A 140 -0.86 -3.47 -3.93
C LEU A 140 -1.88 -2.95 -2.92
N LEU A 141 -1.60 -1.82 -2.26
CA LEU A 141 -2.50 -1.21 -1.27
C LEU A 141 -3.81 -0.69 -1.90
N ALA A 142 -3.80 -0.32 -3.18
CA ALA A 142 -4.98 0.14 -3.93
C ALA A 142 -5.82 -0.99 -4.55
N SER A 143 -5.38 -2.23 -4.43
CA SER A 143 -6.07 -3.38 -5.02
C SER A 143 -7.40 -3.69 -4.34
N ASN A 144 -8.26 -4.39 -5.06
CA ASN A 144 -9.51 -4.88 -4.50
C ASN A 144 -9.29 -5.95 -3.42
N GLU A 145 -8.25 -6.75 -3.57
CA GLU A 145 -7.93 -7.83 -2.64
C GLU A 145 -7.62 -7.32 -1.22
N LEU A 146 -6.98 -6.14 -1.11
CA LEU A 146 -6.76 -5.52 0.19
C LEU A 146 -8.03 -4.87 0.77
N LEU A 147 -8.85 -4.27 -0.10
CA LEU A 147 -10.00 -3.46 0.33
C LEU A 147 -11.23 -4.30 0.65
N PHE A 148 -11.36 -5.45 0.04
CA PHE A 148 -12.51 -6.34 0.21
C PHE A 148 -12.02 -7.71 0.68
N VAL A 149 -12.37 -8.04 1.93
CA VAL A 149 -12.13 -9.37 2.50
C VAL A 149 -13.39 -10.19 2.23
N ASP A 150 -13.28 -11.24 1.43
CA ASP A 150 -14.34 -12.22 1.19
C ASP A 150 -14.51 -13.17 2.38
#